data_3fd2650d91d684fc3ae23cd0a904ffc2
#
_entry.id   3fd2650d91d684fc3ae23cd0a904ffc2
#
_cell.length_a   1.000
_cell.length_b   1.000
_cell.length_c   1.000
_cell.angle_alpha   90.00
_cell.angle_beta   90.00
_cell.angle_gamma   90.00
#
_symmetry.space_group_name_H-M   'P 1'
#
loop_
_entity.id
_entity.type
_entity.pdbx_description
1 polymer ?
#
loop_
_entity_poly.entity_id
_entity_poly.type
_entity_poly.pdbx_seq_one_letter_code
_entity_poly.pdbx_strand_id
1 'polypeptide(L)'
;VQPEISEITEGNTASAVPALQVLWPKYDAAEMTRIIDTVLRPNGYRLAGIIPEAGGPAACVMGFRLQYSLWLGKSFYIVDMATLPEHRGRGYASLILDWAKAEAERLDCKALHLDSGVGPERGDAHRVYMGKRYRIGCHHFVHKLD
;
A
#
# COMPACT_ATOMS: atom_id res chain seq x y z
N VAL A 1 0.11 -17.74 -15.63
CA VAL A 1 0.13 -17.87 -14.17
C VAL A 1 0.16 -16.47 -13.54
N GLN A 2 -0.80 -16.18 -12.69
CA GLN A 2 -0.83 -14.90 -11.99
C GLN A 2 0.27 -14.87 -10.92
N PRO A 3 0.92 -13.71 -10.73
CA PRO A 3 1.87 -13.55 -9.64
C PRO A 3 1.18 -13.75 -8.29
N GLU A 4 1.88 -14.37 -7.37
CA GLU A 4 1.37 -14.57 -6.03
C GLU A 4 1.63 -13.34 -5.17
N ILE A 5 0.65 -12.98 -4.36
CA ILE A 5 0.77 -11.89 -3.40
C ILE A 5 0.96 -12.51 -2.02
N SER A 6 1.98 -12.08 -1.32
CA SER A 6 2.27 -12.58 0.02
C SER A 6 2.48 -11.42 0.99
N GLU A 7 2.23 -11.70 2.26
CA GLU A 7 2.53 -10.72 3.30
C GLU A 7 4.04 -10.64 3.49
N ILE A 8 4.55 -9.41 3.62
CA ILE A 8 5.97 -9.16 3.87
C ILE A 8 6.10 -8.90 5.37
N THR A 9 6.61 -9.90 6.08
CA THR A 9 6.72 -9.85 7.54
C THR A 9 8.04 -9.21 7.97
N GLU A 10 8.24 -9.03 9.28
CA GLU A 10 9.35 -8.28 9.83
C GLU A 10 10.72 -8.74 9.32
N GLY A 11 10.96 -10.03 9.20
CA GLY A 11 12.25 -10.53 8.71
C GLY A 11 12.55 -10.20 7.24
N ASN A 12 11.57 -9.70 6.49
CA ASN A 12 11.68 -9.45 5.05
C ASN A 12 11.35 -8.01 4.65
N THR A 13 11.29 -7.08 5.60
CA THR A 13 10.97 -5.68 5.33
C THR A 13 11.81 -5.09 4.20
N ALA A 14 13.09 -5.45 4.12
CA ALA A 14 14.00 -4.94 3.10
C ALA A 14 13.51 -5.19 1.66
N SER A 15 12.76 -6.25 1.42
CA SER A 15 12.24 -6.54 0.08
C SER A 15 11.23 -5.49 -0.40
N ALA A 16 10.55 -4.81 0.52
CA ALA A 16 9.55 -3.78 0.19
C ALA A 16 10.17 -2.39 -0.02
N VAL A 17 11.40 -2.19 0.43
CA VAL A 17 12.01 -0.86 0.48
C VAL A 17 12.20 -0.23 -0.89
N PRO A 18 12.71 -0.93 -1.94
CA PRO A 18 12.89 -0.27 -3.23
C PRO A 18 11.59 0.34 -3.79
N ALA A 19 10.48 -0.39 -3.71
CA ALA A 19 9.20 0.13 -4.20
C ALA A 19 8.70 1.30 -3.36
N LEU A 20 8.82 1.21 -2.03
CA LEU A 20 8.41 2.30 -1.14
C LEU A 20 9.26 3.54 -1.31
N GLN A 21 10.54 3.41 -1.68
CA GLN A 21 11.38 4.56 -1.97
C GLN A 21 10.94 5.34 -3.21
N VAL A 22 10.19 4.70 -4.12
CA VAL A 22 9.57 5.42 -5.25
C VAL A 22 8.59 6.49 -4.74
N LEU A 23 7.82 6.17 -3.69
CA LEU A 23 6.90 7.13 -3.05
C LEU A 23 7.64 8.11 -2.14
N TRP A 24 8.62 7.61 -1.39
CA TRP A 24 9.27 8.36 -0.30
C TRP A 24 10.78 8.34 -0.48
N PRO A 25 11.29 9.03 -1.54
CA PRO A 25 12.73 9.00 -1.86
C PRO A 25 13.62 9.69 -0.81
N LYS A 26 13.05 10.43 0.12
CA LYS A 26 13.81 11.11 1.17
C LYS A 26 14.44 10.16 2.19
N TYR A 27 13.96 8.91 2.26
CA TYR A 27 14.49 7.93 3.20
C TYR A 27 15.50 7.01 2.51
N ASP A 28 16.67 6.80 3.13
CA ASP A 28 17.54 5.73 2.66
C ASP A 28 17.01 4.37 3.13
N ALA A 29 17.57 3.29 2.60
CA ALA A 29 17.05 1.94 2.85
C ALA A 29 17.11 1.56 4.33
N ALA A 30 18.20 1.88 5.02
CA ALA A 30 18.36 1.53 6.43
C ALA A 30 17.38 2.30 7.31
N GLU A 31 17.22 3.60 7.05
CA GLU A 31 16.29 4.44 7.81
C GLU A 31 14.84 3.99 7.59
N MET A 32 14.46 3.74 6.34
CA MET A 32 13.11 3.28 6.02
C MET A 32 12.79 1.94 6.70
N THR A 33 13.72 0.98 6.63
CA THR A 33 13.55 -0.31 7.28
C THR A 33 13.38 -0.16 8.79
N ARG A 34 14.22 0.68 9.40
CA ARG A 34 14.14 0.94 10.84
C ARG A 34 12.79 1.55 11.24
N ILE A 35 12.33 2.55 10.48
CA ILE A 35 11.04 3.19 10.76
C ILE A 35 9.91 2.19 10.63
N ILE A 36 9.91 1.39 9.57
CA ILE A 36 8.87 0.38 9.37
C ILE A 36 8.85 -0.60 10.55
N ASP A 37 10.01 -1.17 10.90
CA ASP A 37 10.06 -2.23 11.90
C ASP A 37 9.86 -1.73 13.33
N THR A 38 10.38 -0.54 13.66
CA THR A 38 10.36 -0.06 15.05
C THR A 38 9.24 0.92 15.37
N VAL A 39 8.65 1.56 14.35
CA VAL A 39 7.58 2.55 14.56
C VAL A 39 6.27 2.11 13.94
N LEU A 40 6.28 1.77 12.64
CA LEU A 40 5.03 1.51 11.94
C LEU A 40 4.40 0.17 12.29
N ARG A 41 5.19 -0.91 12.27
CA ARG A 41 4.65 -2.24 12.59
C ARG A 41 4.08 -2.33 14.01
N PRO A 42 4.74 -1.78 15.05
CA PRO A 42 4.14 -1.77 16.39
C PRO A 42 2.80 -1.01 16.45
N ASN A 43 2.55 -0.10 15.51
CA ASN A 43 1.30 0.64 15.41
C ASN A 43 0.30 0.03 14.41
N GLY A 44 0.52 -1.22 14.03
CA GLY A 44 -0.43 -1.97 13.22
C GLY A 44 -0.16 -1.99 11.72
N TYR A 45 0.92 -1.38 11.25
CA TYR A 45 1.28 -1.37 9.84
C TYR A 45 1.67 -2.76 9.37
N ARG A 46 1.10 -3.17 8.24
CA ARG A 46 1.41 -4.45 7.60
C ARG A 46 1.79 -4.18 6.14
N LEU A 47 2.57 -5.10 5.59
CA LEU A 47 3.02 -5.02 4.19
C LEU A 47 2.63 -6.29 3.45
N ALA A 48 2.19 -6.12 2.22
CA ALA A 48 1.99 -7.21 1.26
C ALA A 48 2.66 -6.83 -0.05
N GLY A 49 3.05 -7.81 -0.83
CA GLY A 49 3.73 -7.52 -2.09
C GLY A 49 3.76 -8.66 -3.06
N ILE A 50 4.17 -8.32 -4.26
CA ILE A 50 4.43 -9.27 -5.35
C ILE A 50 5.94 -9.33 -5.52
N ILE A 51 6.54 -10.49 -5.23
CA ILE A 51 7.99 -10.70 -5.35
C ILE A 51 8.22 -11.67 -6.52
N PRO A 52 8.62 -11.16 -7.70
CA PRO A 52 8.77 -12.00 -8.89
C PRO A 52 9.87 -13.04 -8.77
N GLU A 53 10.96 -12.69 -8.05
CA GLU A 53 12.10 -13.59 -7.89
C GLU A 53 12.36 -13.80 -6.40
N ALA A 54 12.45 -15.05 -5.98
CA ALA A 54 12.72 -15.38 -4.59
C ALA A 54 14.00 -14.68 -4.10
N GLY A 55 13.91 -14.01 -2.96
CA GLY A 55 15.02 -13.25 -2.39
C GLY A 55 15.25 -11.88 -3.02
N GLY A 56 14.52 -11.54 -4.08
CA GLY A 56 14.63 -10.25 -4.73
C GLY A 56 13.67 -9.20 -4.16
N PRO A 57 13.72 -7.97 -4.71
CA PRO A 57 12.81 -6.92 -4.29
C PRO A 57 11.39 -7.17 -4.76
N ALA A 58 10.42 -6.65 -4.01
CA ALA A 58 9.03 -6.67 -4.45
C ALA A 58 8.84 -5.72 -5.63
N ALA A 59 8.14 -6.19 -6.65
CA ALA A 59 7.78 -5.38 -7.81
C ALA A 59 6.67 -4.39 -7.49
N CYS A 60 5.75 -4.80 -6.63
CA CYS A 60 4.62 -3.98 -6.18
C CYS A 60 4.40 -4.24 -4.70
N VAL A 61 4.15 -3.19 -3.93
CA VAL A 61 3.91 -3.30 -2.50
C VAL A 61 2.70 -2.49 -2.09
N MET A 62 2.07 -2.94 -1.01
CA MET A 62 1.00 -2.22 -0.33
C MET A 62 1.31 -2.22 1.16
N GLY A 63 1.38 -1.02 1.75
CA GLY A 63 1.37 -0.86 3.20
C GLY A 63 -0.03 -0.53 3.65
N PHE A 64 -0.51 -1.20 4.69
CA PHE A 64 -1.88 -1.02 5.16
C PHE A 64 -1.98 -1.25 6.66
N ARG A 65 -3.11 -0.84 7.21
CA ARG A 65 -3.43 -1.14 8.61
C ARG A 65 -4.93 -1.16 8.79
N LEU A 66 -5.38 -1.83 9.84
CA LEU A 66 -6.78 -1.73 10.24
C LEU A 66 -6.99 -0.41 10.97
N GLN A 67 -8.12 0.21 10.71
CA GLN A 67 -8.49 1.48 11.33
C GLN A 67 -9.92 1.38 11.83
N TYR A 68 -10.19 2.03 12.96
CA TYR A 68 -11.53 2.07 13.55
C TYR A 68 -11.97 3.53 13.61
N SER A 69 -13.12 3.81 13.01
CA SER A 69 -13.69 5.16 13.00
C SER A 69 -15.21 5.10 13.09
N LEU A 70 -15.81 6.20 13.52
CA LEU A 70 -17.28 6.25 13.58
C LEU A 70 -17.90 6.34 12.18
N TRP A 71 -17.16 6.90 11.20
CA TRP A 71 -17.73 7.05 9.85
C TRP A 71 -17.65 5.76 9.01
N LEU A 72 -16.60 4.95 9.18
CA LEU A 72 -16.43 3.72 8.39
C LEU A 72 -16.48 2.44 9.20
N GLY A 73 -16.48 2.54 10.54
CA GLY A 73 -16.36 1.37 11.40
C GLY A 73 -14.96 0.77 11.31
N LYS A 74 -14.89 -0.56 11.38
CA LYS A 74 -13.63 -1.27 11.14
C LYS A 74 -13.32 -1.23 9.66
N SER A 75 -12.17 -0.70 9.28
CA SER A 75 -11.81 -0.48 7.90
C SER A 75 -10.39 -0.94 7.61
N PHE A 76 -10.13 -1.21 6.34
CA PHE A 76 -8.82 -1.55 5.81
C PHE A 76 -8.28 -0.28 5.15
N TYR A 77 -7.28 0.34 5.79
CA TYR A 77 -6.71 1.59 5.31
C TYR A 77 -5.41 1.31 4.56
N ILE A 78 -5.41 1.60 3.26
CA ILE A 78 -4.22 1.48 2.42
C ILE A 78 -3.40 2.75 2.61
N VAL A 79 -2.25 2.60 3.28
CA VAL A 79 -1.38 3.72 3.64
C VAL A 79 -0.44 4.06 2.50
N ASP A 80 0.16 3.03 1.90
CA ASP A 80 1.12 3.17 0.82
C ASP A 80 0.85 2.12 -0.25
N MET A 81 1.02 2.48 -1.52
CA MET A 81 0.98 1.52 -2.61
C MET A 81 1.90 2.01 -3.71
N ALA A 82 2.82 1.15 -4.14
CA ALA A 82 3.82 1.53 -5.13
C ALA A 82 4.20 0.33 -6.00
N THR A 83 4.50 0.61 -7.27
CA THR A 83 5.05 -0.36 -8.20
C THR A 83 6.38 0.18 -8.71
N LEU A 84 7.41 -0.67 -8.73
CA LEU A 84 8.69 -0.28 -9.32
C LEU A 84 8.48 0.12 -10.78
N PRO A 85 9.17 1.18 -11.27
CA PRO A 85 8.96 1.67 -12.64
C PRO A 85 9.09 0.59 -13.72
N GLU A 86 10.07 -0.31 -13.60
CA GLU A 86 10.30 -1.38 -14.58
C GLU A 86 9.23 -2.47 -14.57
N HIS A 87 8.36 -2.45 -13.60
CA HIS A 87 7.26 -3.43 -13.48
C HIS A 87 5.89 -2.82 -13.71
N ARG A 88 5.80 -1.56 -14.10
CA ARG A 88 4.53 -0.89 -14.39
C ARG A 88 3.90 -1.43 -15.67
N GLY A 89 2.58 -1.26 -15.78
CA GLY A 89 1.83 -1.69 -16.94
C GLY A 89 1.56 -3.18 -16.99
N ARG A 90 1.78 -3.90 -15.89
CA ARG A 90 1.56 -5.35 -15.80
C ARG A 90 0.32 -5.74 -14.99
N GLY A 91 -0.45 -4.75 -14.53
CA GLY A 91 -1.67 -4.99 -13.76
C GLY A 91 -1.44 -5.33 -12.29
N TYR A 92 -0.24 -5.11 -11.76
CA TYR A 92 0.07 -5.47 -10.37
C TYR A 92 -0.75 -4.67 -9.36
N ALA A 93 -0.96 -3.38 -9.61
CA ALA A 93 -1.79 -2.55 -8.73
C ALA A 93 -3.22 -3.10 -8.63
N SER A 94 -3.78 -3.52 -9.77
CA SER A 94 -5.10 -4.14 -9.80
C SER A 94 -5.15 -5.43 -9.01
N LEU A 95 -4.14 -6.29 -9.17
CA LEU A 95 -4.05 -7.57 -8.45
C LEU A 95 -3.97 -7.36 -6.94
N ILE A 96 -3.12 -6.43 -6.50
CA ILE A 96 -2.93 -6.22 -5.06
C ILE A 96 -4.16 -5.57 -4.41
N LEU A 97 -4.90 -4.75 -5.16
CA LEU A 97 -6.17 -4.20 -4.69
C LEU A 97 -7.23 -5.29 -4.53
N ASP A 98 -7.27 -6.26 -5.44
CA ASP A 98 -8.17 -7.41 -5.31
C ASP A 98 -7.80 -8.26 -4.09
N TRP A 99 -6.51 -8.46 -3.87
CA TRP A 99 -6.03 -9.14 -2.66
C TRP A 99 -6.47 -8.39 -1.39
N ALA A 100 -6.33 -7.07 -1.40
CA ALA A 100 -6.71 -6.24 -0.25
C ALA A 100 -8.21 -6.36 0.05
N LYS A 101 -9.05 -6.41 -1.00
CA LYS A 101 -10.48 -6.59 -0.83
C LYS A 101 -10.79 -7.93 -0.16
N ALA A 102 -10.17 -9.01 -0.63
CA ALA A 102 -10.36 -10.33 -0.05
C ALA A 102 -9.88 -10.38 1.41
N GLU A 103 -8.73 -9.76 1.70
CA GLU A 103 -8.21 -9.71 3.06
C GLU A 103 -9.11 -8.88 3.99
N ALA A 104 -9.61 -7.75 3.50
CA ALA A 104 -10.55 -6.91 4.25
C ALA A 104 -11.83 -7.69 4.60
N GLU A 105 -12.35 -8.43 3.63
CA GLU A 105 -13.52 -9.29 3.85
C GLU A 105 -13.23 -10.39 4.87
N ARG A 106 -12.07 -11.02 4.78
CA ARG A 106 -11.65 -12.04 5.73
C ARG A 106 -11.56 -11.50 7.16
N LEU A 107 -11.17 -10.24 7.30
CA LEU A 107 -11.00 -9.57 8.59
C LEU A 107 -12.28 -8.86 9.07
N ASP A 108 -13.40 -9.06 8.38
CA ASP A 108 -14.69 -8.43 8.71
C ASP A 108 -14.66 -6.90 8.67
N CYS A 109 -13.85 -6.33 7.80
CA CYS A 109 -13.84 -4.88 7.58
C CYS A 109 -15.10 -4.44 6.84
N LYS A 110 -15.56 -3.23 7.14
CA LYS A 110 -16.76 -2.65 6.51
C LYS A 110 -16.40 -1.80 5.29
N ALA A 111 -15.14 -1.42 5.13
CA ALA A 111 -14.69 -0.59 4.01
C ALA A 111 -13.19 -0.74 3.79
N LEU A 112 -12.77 -0.45 2.54
CA LEU A 112 -11.39 -0.16 2.21
C LEU A 112 -11.33 1.32 1.85
N HIS A 113 -10.27 1.99 2.24
CA HIS A 113 -10.09 3.39 1.87
C HIS A 113 -8.61 3.75 1.77
N LEU A 114 -8.34 4.83 1.06
CA LEU A 114 -6.99 5.35 0.87
C LEU A 114 -7.04 6.84 0.59
N ASP A 115 -5.90 7.49 0.75
CA ASP A 115 -5.71 8.86 0.31
C ASP A 115 -4.84 8.84 -0.95
N SER A 116 -5.19 9.65 -1.94
CA SER A 116 -4.43 9.77 -3.18
C SER A 116 -4.28 11.24 -3.54
N GLY A 117 -3.08 11.59 -4.03
CA GLY A 117 -2.81 12.96 -4.48
C GLY A 117 -3.72 13.37 -5.64
N VAL A 118 -3.84 14.67 -5.86
CA VAL A 118 -4.77 15.24 -6.85
C VAL A 118 -4.07 15.71 -8.12
N GLY A 119 -2.74 15.55 -8.21
CA GLY A 119 -2.00 15.97 -9.40
C GLY A 119 -2.23 15.05 -10.60
N PRO A 120 -1.92 15.54 -11.82
CA PRO A 120 -2.12 14.73 -13.04
C PRO A 120 -1.29 13.45 -13.05
N GLU A 121 -0.18 13.40 -12.33
CA GLU A 121 0.65 12.21 -12.20
C GLU A 121 -0.07 11.06 -11.48
N ARG A 122 -1.19 11.32 -10.82
CA ARG A 122 -2.01 10.32 -10.15
C ARG A 122 -3.18 9.83 -11.00
N GLY A 123 -3.29 10.32 -12.25
CA GLY A 123 -4.43 9.97 -13.11
C GLY A 123 -4.59 8.48 -13.36
N ASP A 124 -3.49 7.78 -13.62
CA ASP A 124 -3.54 6.33 -13.86
C ASP A 124 -3.98 5.57 -12.61
N ALA A 125 -3.48 5.95 -11.43
CA ALA A 125 -3.90 5.35 -10.17
C ALA A 125 -5.39 5.57 -9.94
N HIS A 126 -5.89 6.79 -10.18
CA HIS A 126 -7.31 7.10 -10.01
C HIS A 126 -8.20 6.26 -10.93
N ARG A 127 -7.77 6.02 -12.16
CA ARG A 127 -8.53 5.14 -13.07
C ARG A 127 -8.63 3.73 -12.51
N VAL A 128 -7.55 3.21 -11.92
CA VAL A 128 -7.58 1.88 -11.30
C VAL A 128 -8.56 1.86 -10.13
N TYR A 129 -8.50 2.87 -9.25
CA TYR A 129 -9.42 2.93 -8.10
C TYR A 129 -10.88 2.99 -8.55
N MET A 130 -11.20 3.87 -9.50
CA MET A 130 -12.57 3.99 -10.01
C MET A 130 -13.03 2.68 -10.67
N GLY A 131 -12.15 2.01 -11.41
CA GLY A 131 -12.45 0.72 -12.01
C GLY A 131 -12.71 -0.38 -10.98
N LYS A 132 -12.18 -0.25 -9.77
CA LYS A 132 -12.42 -1.18 -8.66
C LYS A 132 -13.59 -0.71 -7.76
N ARG A 133 -14.37 0.27 -8.23
CA ARG A 133 -15.55 0.81 -7.55
C ARG A 133 -15.25 1.62 -6.29
N TYR A 134 -14.03 2.14 -6.17
CA TYR A 134 -13.76 3.17 -5.18
C TYR A 134 -14.40 4.48 -5.66
N ARG A 135 -14.78 5.32 -4.72
CA ARG A 135 -15.28 6.67 -5.02
C ARG A 135 -14.54 7.67 -4.14
N ILE A 136 -14.54 8.92 -4.57
CA ILE A 136 -13.97 9.99 -3.74
C ILE A 136 -14.95 10.24 -2.59
N GLY A 137 -14.51 9.90 -1.37
CA GLY A 137 -15.36 9.97 -0.19
C GLY A 137 -15.21 11.27 0.60
N CYS A 138 -14.03 11.91 0.51
CA CYS A 138 -13.76 13.12 1.29
C CYS A 138 -12.54 13.84 0.73
N HIS A 139 -12.28 15.04 1.25
CA HIS A 139 -11.03 15.76 1.03
C HIS A 139 -10.14 15.59 2.26
N HIS A 140 -8.85 15.38 2.05
CA HIS A 140 -7.86 15.26 3.12
C HIS A 140 -7.11 16.59 3.23
N PHE A 141 -7.24 17.27 4.38
CA PHE A 141 -6.57 18.54 4.61
C PHE A 141 -5.33 18.32 5.46
N VAL A 142 -4.22 18.95 5.10
CA VAL A 142 -2.94 18.80 5.80
C VAL A 142 -2.41 20.17 6.22
N HIS A 143 -2.03 20.29 7.49
CA HIS A 143 -1.31 21.46 8.01
C HIS A 143 0.00 20.94 8.61
N LYS A 144 1.09 21.09 7.90
CA LYS A 144 2.41 20.67 8.39
C LYS A 144 2.85 21.61 9.50
N LEU A 145 3.47 21.03 10.54
CA LEU A 145 3.86 21.79 11.73
C LEU A 145 5.33 22.19 11.74
N ASP A 146 6.10 21.79 10.76
CA ASP A 146 7.53 22.15 10.63
C ASP A 146 7.80 23.02 9.41
#